data_70468881dc746f12b002a8a3550ce933
#
_entry.id   70468881dc746f12b002a8a3550ce933
#
_cell.length_a   1.000
_cell.length_b   1.000
_cell.length_c   1.000
_cell.angle_alpha   90.00
_cell.angle_beta   90.00
_cell.angle_gamma   90.00
#
_symmetry.space_group_name_H-M   'P 1'
#
loop_
_entity.id
_entity.type
_entity.pdbx_description
1 polymer ?
#
loop_
_entity_poly.entity_id
_entity_poly.type
_entity_poly.pdbx_seq_one_letter_code
_entity_poly.pdbx_strand_id
1 'polypeptide(L)'
;MSARRQIHAAIFDMDGLLIDSEPLWDKAELEVMASLGVDISRRHEMPDILGLRIDLVVDLWFAQQPWKGPDRAEVTARIINRAIQLVEEARPLLPGAREAVAMCKAQGLKIGLASASPLRMLEKVLTMFELRDQFDALASAEGLPFSKPHPQVYLECAARLGASPMHCVALEDSVNGMIASKAARMRSIVVPEAENSRDPRFVLADVKLATLESLTLSDLLG
;
A
#
# COMPACT_ATOMS: atom_id res chain seq x y z
N MET A 1 -6.70 -20.77 27.74
CA MET A 1 -5.96 -19.51 27.42
C MET A 1 -5.29 -19.74 26.07
N SER A 2 -5.72 -19.06 25.01
CA SER A 2 -5.01 -19.13 23.72
C SER A 2 -3.62 -18.51 23.92
N ALA A 3 -2.56 -19.24 23.53
CA ALA A 3 -1.22 -18.68 23.60
C ALA A 3 -1.20 -17.40 22.76
N ARG A 4 -0.76 -16.28 23.35
CA ARG A 4 -0.57 -15.02 22.63
C ARG A 4 0.32 -15.29 21.41
N ARG A 5 -0.10 -14.82 20.25
CA ARG A 5 0.66 -14.96 19.00
C ARG A 5 1.95 -14.12 19.16
N GLN A 6 3.11 -14.76 19.12
CA GLN A 6 4.38 -14.04 19.16
C GLN A 6 4.63 -13.39 17.80
N ILE A 7 4.74 -12.06 17.75
CA ILE A 7 5.04 -11.29 16.54
C ILE A 7 6.56 -11.16 16.38
N HIS A 8 7.07 -11.46 15.19
CA HIS A 8 8.48 -11.40 14.85
C HIS A 8 8.80 -10.37 13.76
N ALA A 9 7.79 -9.95 12.99
CA ALA A 9 7.96 -8.98 11.93
C ALA A 9 6.74 -8.07 11.81
N ALA A 10 6.99 -6.81 11.43
CA ALA A 10 5.99 -5.83 11.02
C ALA A 10 6.14 -5.55 9.53
N ILE A 11 5.06 -5.64 8.78
CA ILE A 11 5.04 -5.40 7.34
C ILE A 11 4.11 -4.22 7.08
N PHE A 12 4.67 -3.13 6.59
CA PHE A 12 3.94 -1.91 6.28
C PHE A 12 3.50 -1.90 4.81
N ASP A 13 2.35 -1.34 4.52
CA ASP A 13 2.10 -0.76 3.20
C ASP A 13 2.80 0.59 3.08
N MET A 14 2.77 1.20 1.90
CA MET A 14 3.37 2.49 1.63
C MET A 14 2.33 3.57 1.36
N ASP A 15 1.56 3.38 0.31
CA ASP A 15 0.62 4.37 -0.22
C ASP A 15 -0.60 4.50 0.72
N GLY A 16 -0.97 5.71 1.11
CA GLY A 16 -2.04 5.96 2.08
C GLY A 16 -1.70 5.60 3.54
N LEU A 17 -0.55 4.94 3.80
CA LEU A 17 -0.14 4.55 5.15
C LEU A 17 1.14 5.27 5.63
N LEU A 18 2.25 5.15 4.89
CA LEU A 18 3.49 5.88 5.21
C LEU A 18 3.52 7.25 4.56
N ILE A 19 2.96 7.37 3.37
CA ILE A 19 2.87 8.62 2.62
C ILE A 19 1.43 8.87 2.16
N ASP A 20 1.02 10.13 2.16
CA ASP A 20 -0.24 10.60 1.59
C ASP A 20 -0.11 10.73 0.07
N SER A 21 -0.12 9.59 -0.62
CA SER A 21 0.12 9.51 -2.06
C SER A 21 -1.15 9.32 -2.89
N GLU A 22 -2.28 8.97 -2.31
CA GLU A 22 -3.52 8.70 -3.05
C GLU A 22 -3.96 9.90 -3.91
N PRO A 23 -3.98 11.17 -3.41
CA PRO A 23 -4.32 12.31 -4.25
C PRO A 23 -3.31 12.55 -5.39
N LEU A 24 -2.06 12.10 -5.21
CA LEU A 24 -0.99 12.24 -6.21
C LEU A 24 -1.12 11.17 -7.30
N TRP A 25 -1.52 9.96 -6.93
CA TRP A 25 -1.88 8.90 -7.86
C TRP A 25 -3.08 9.29 -8.71
N ASP A 26 -4.16 9.75 -8.08
CA ASP A 26 -5.34 10.26 -8.78
C ASP A 26 -4.98 11.36 -9.78
N LYS A 27 -4.18 12.33 -9.35
CA LYS A 27 -3.71 13.42 -10.22
C LYS A 27 -2.91 12.90 -11.40
N ALA A 28 -1.94 12.00 -11.17
CA ALA A 28 -1.13 11.42 -12.23
C ALA A 28 -1.96 10.63 -13.25
N GLU A 29 -2.90 9.82 -12.75
CA GLU A 29 -3.84 9.03 -13.55
C GLU A 29 -4.68 9.95 -14.45
N LEU A 30 -5.36 10.94 -13.87
CA LEU A 30 -6.26 11.83 -14.59
C LEU A 30 -5.52 12.72 -15.61
N GLU A 31 -4.33 13.22 -15.28
CA GLU A 31 -3.49 13.98 -16.22
C GLU A 31 -3.12 13.15 -17.44
N VAL A 32 -2.72 11.89 -17.24
CA VAL A 32 -2.35 11.00 -18.35
C VAL A 32 -3.57 10.59 -19.15
N MET A 33 -4.68 10.19 -18.52
CA MET A 33 -5.91 9.82 -19.23
C MET A 33 -6.47 10.98 -20.05
N ALA A 34 -6.50 12.19 -19.50
CA ALA A 34 -6.93 13.38 -20.24
C ALA A 34 -6.04 13.63 -21.48
N SER A 35 -4.73 13.39 -21.39
CA SER A 35 -3.81 13.54 -22.52
C SER A 35 -4.09 12.57 -23.68
N LEU A 36 -4.78 11.47 -23.40
CA LEU A 36 -5.22 10.48 -24.38
C LEU A 36 -6.61 10.78 -24.98
N GLY A 37 -7.24 11.87 -24.52
CA GLY A 37 -8.61 12.21 -24.93
C GLY A 37 -9.70 11.38 -24.25
N VAL A 38 -9.37 10.70 -23.16
CA VAL A 38 -10.33 9.95 -22.34
C VAL A 38 -11.16 10.93 -21.52
N ASP A 39 -12.47 10.71 -21.47
CA ASP A 39 -13.37 11.52 -20.63
C ASP A 39 -13.21 11.15 -19.15
N ILE A 40 -12.41 11.95 -18.46
CA ILE A 40 -12.07 11.72 -17.04
C ILE A 40 -13.26 11.98 -16.10
N SER A 41 -14.33 12.63 -16.55
CA SER A 41 -15.54 12.84 -15.74
C SER A 41 -16.24 11.53 -15.39
N ARG A 42 -15.98 10.47 -16.16
CA ARG A 42 -16.53 9.12 -15.96
C ARG A 42 -15.76 8.27 -14.95
N ARG A 43 -14.74 8.85 -14.28
CA ARG A 43 -13.97 8.16 -13.23
C ARG A 43 -14.87 7.59 -12.12
N HIS A 44 -15.94 8.29 -11.78
CA HIS A 44 -16.92 7.89 -10.76
C HIS A 44 -17.74 6.62 -11.13
N GLU A 45 -17.74 6.22 -12.39
CA GLU A 45 -18.41 4.99 -12.85
C GLU A 45 -17.53 3.74 -12.64
N MET A 46 -16.26 3.92 -12.27
CA MET A 46 -15.33 2.81 -12.01
C MET A 46 -15.59 2.17 -10.64
N PRO A 47 -15.26 0.88 -10.49
CA PRO A 47 -15.29 0.25 -9.18
C PRO A 47 -14.30 0.90 -8.21
N ASP A 48 -14.37 0.51 -6.94
CA ASP A 48 -13.37 0.87 -5.93
C ASP A 48 -11.98 0.36 -6.37
N ILE A 49 -11.06 1.27 -6.60
CA ILE A 49 -9.69 0.97 -7.08
C ILE A 49 -8.62 1.22 -6.03
N LEU A 50 -9.00 1.68 -4.83
CA LEU A 50 -8.05 1.98 -3.76
C LEU A 50 -7.18 0.75 -3.42
N GLY A 51 -5.87 0.95 -3.41
CA GLY A 51 -4.91 -0.12 -3.17
C GLY A 51 -4.75 -1.12 -4.32
N LEU A 52 -5.33 -0.88 -5.50
CA LEU A 52 -5.07 -1.68 -6.70
C LEU A 52 -3.75 -1.28 -7.37
N ARG A 53 -3.14 -2.24 -8.06
CA ARG A 53 -1.98 -1.96 -8.90
C ARG A 53 -2.41 -1.17 -10.14
N ILE A 54 -1.62 -0.17 -10.51
CA ILE A 54 -1.98 0.82 -11.54
C ILE A 54 -2.26 0.22 -12.93
N ASP A 55 -1.62 -0.90 -13.30
CA ASP A 55 -1.92 -1.59 -14.57
C ASP A 55 -3.36 -2.12 -14.61
N LEU A 56 -3.90 -2.58 -13.47
CA LEU A 56 -5.30 -3.00 -13.37
C LEU A 56 -6.25 -1.81 -13.52
N VAL A 57 -5.86 -0.64 -12.98
CA VAL A 57 -6.63 0.61 -13.15
C VAL A 57 -6.63 1.04 -14.62
N VAL A 58 -5.48 0.96 -15.30
CA VAL A 58 -5.36 1.24 -16.75
C VAL A 58 -6.23 0.28 -17.57
N ASP A 59 -6.29 -1.00 -17.18
CA ASP A 59 -7.16 -1.99 -17.83
C ASP A 59 -8.64 -1.64 -17.68
N LEU A 60 -9.06 -1.17 -16.49
CA LEU A 60 -10.43 -0.72 -16.27
C LEU A 60 -10.78 0.51 -17.13
N TRP A 61 -9.88 1.51 -17.19
CA TRP A 61 -10.05 2.65 -18.08
C TRP A 61 -10.20 2.24 -19.53
N PHE A 62 -9.31 1.35 -20.00
CA PHE A 62 -9.35 0.88 -21.38
C PHE A 62 -10.62 0.09 -21.70
N ALA A 63 -11.10 -0.71 -20.77
CA ALA A 63 -12.36 -1.44 -20.93
C ALA A 63 -13.58 -0.49 -21.01
N GLN A 64 -13.58 0.59 -20.27
CA GLN A 64 -14.65 1.59 -20.26
C GLN A 64 -14.59 2.52 -21.46
N GLN A 65 -13.40 3.01 -21.81
CA GLN A 65 -13.15 3.97 -22.90
C GLN A 65 -11.85 3.63 -23.64
N PRO A 66 -11.88 2.74 -24.64
CA PRO A 66 -10.68 2.43 -25.44
C PRO A 66 -10.14 3.68 -26.15
N TRP A 67 -8.84 3.94 -25.99
CA TRP A 67 -8.14 5.01 -26.71
C TRP A 67 -7.32 4.45 -27.88
N LYS A 68 -6.89 5.36 -28.79
CA LYS A 68 -5.94 5.08 -29.86
C LYS A 68 -4.57 5.66 -29.50
N GLY A 69 -3.50 4.93 -29.80
CA GLY A 69 -2.14 5.43 -29.58
C GLY A 69 -1.31 4.49 -28.72
N PRO A 70 -0.75 4.95 -27.57
CA PRO A 70 0.12 4.13 -26.74
C PRO A 70 -0.60 2.89 -26.22
N ASP A 71 0.12 1.78 -26.08
CA ASP A 71 -0.41 0.60 -25.45
C ASP A 71 -0.60 0.80 -23.94
N ARG A 72 -1.31 -0.13 -23.30
CA ARG A 72 -1.63 -0.03 -21.86
C ARG A 72 -0.38 -0.05 -20.98
N ALA A 73 0.66 -0.78 -21.38
CA ALA A 73 1.92 -0.84 -20.62
C ALA A 73 2.65 0.52 -20.65
N GLU A 74 2.65 1.17 -21.81
CA GLU A 74 3.21 2.52 -21.95
C GLU A 74 2.40 3.54 -21.13
N VAL A 75 1.06 3.46 -21.15
CA VAL A 75 0.20 4.35 -20.35
C VAL A 75 0.46 4.13 -18.85
N THR A 76 0.55 2.88 -18.40
CA THR A 76 0.93 2.53 -17.03
C THR A 76 2.26 3.16 -16.64
N ALA A 77 3.28 3.03 -17.50
CA ALA A 77 4.60 3.62 -17.24
C ALA A 77 4.57 5.15 -17.14
N ARG A 78 3.75 5.82 -17.98
CA ARG A 78 3.55 7.29 -17.92
C ARG A 78 2.93 7.71 -16.59
N ILE A 79 1.89 7.01 -16.12
CA ILE A 79 1.24 7.30 -14.84
C ILE A 79 2.21 7.11 -13.68
N ILE A 80 2.93 5.98 -13.65
CA ILE A 80 3.95 5.72 -12.61
C ILE A 80 5.01 6.81 -12.57
N ASN A 81 5.55 7.22 -13.73
CA ASN A 81 6.55 8.27 -13.79
C ASN A 81 6.02 9.59 -13.25
N ARG A 82 4.79 9.94 -13.60
CA ARG A 82 4.15 11.16 -13.13
C ARG A 82 3.86 11.12 -11.63
N ALA A 83 3.35 10.01 -11.12
CA ALA A 83 3.13 9.83 -9.68
C ALA A 83 4.43 9.97 -8.88
N ILE A 84 5.52 9.34 -9.34
CA ILE A 84 6.84 9.49 -8.70
C ILE A 84 7.28 10.97 -8.67
N GLN A 85 7.14 11.72 -9.75
CA GLN A 85 7.45 13.15 -9.77
C GLN A 85 6.63 13.95 -8.76
N LEU A 86 5.32 13.70 -8.72
CA LEU A 86 4.43 14.38 -7.78
C LEU A 86 4.79 14.07 -6.32
N VAL A 87 5.14 12.82 -6.01
CA VAL A 87 5.59 12.43 -4.66
C VAL A 87 6.92 13.10 -4.31
N GLU A 88 7.86 13.21 -5.25
CA GLU A 88 9.13 13.92 -5.02
C GLU A 88 8.91 15.41 -4.74
N GLU A 89 7.99 16.05 -5.46
CA GLU A 89 7.64 17.46 -5.29
C GLU A 89 6.93 17.71 -3.94
N ALA A 90 5.93 16.87 -3.60
CA ALA A 90 5.08 17.06 -2.43
C ALA A 90 5.73 16.60 -1.13
N ARG A 91 6.58 15.54 -1.16
CA ARG A 91 7.20 14.91 0.00
C ARG A 91 6.19 14.56 1.12
N PRO A 92 5.16 13.78 0.83
CA PRO A 92 3.94 13.68 1.65
C PRO A 92 4.04 12.62 2.75
N LEU A 93 5.03 12.67 3.65
CA LEU A 93 5.13 11.71 4.76
C LEU A 93 3.96 11.91 5.74
N LEU A 94 3.26 10.83 6.07
CA LEU A 94 2.14 10.86 7.01
C LEU A 94 2.64 10.96 8.47
N PRO A 95 1.88 11.66 9.34
CA PRO A 95 2.17 11.73 10.77
C PRO A 95 2.21 10.33 11.41
N GLY A 96 3.19 10.11 12.30
CA GLY A 96 3.37 8.84 12.99
C GLY A 96 4.10 7.75 12.18
N ALA A 97 4.38 7.96 10.88
CA ALA A 97 5.04 6.95 10.05
C ALA A 97 6.45 6.59 10.57
N ARG A 98 7.28 7.59 10.91
CA ARG A 98 8.62 7.36 11.46
C ARG A 98 8.58 6.69 12.82
N GLU A 99 7.68 7.16 13.67
CA GLU A 99 7.49 6.70 15.04
C GLU A 99 7.02 5.25 15.06
N ALA A 100 6.08 4.87 14.16
CA ALA A 100 5.60 3.50 14.02
C ALA A 100 6.72 2.53 13.61
N VAL A 101 7.54 2.92 12.60
CA VAL A 101 8.71 2.14 12.18
C VAL A 101 9.72 2.02 13.32
N ALA A 102 10.05 3.11 13.99
CA ALA A 102 10.97 3.13 15.11
C ALA A 102 10.47 2.28 16.29
N MET A 103 9.17 2.33 16.60
CA MET A 103 8.52 1.49 17.62
C MET A 103 8.71 0.01 17.33
N CYS A 104 8.45 -0.43 16.09
CA CYS A 104 8.64 -1.82 15.69
C CYS A 104 10.11 -2.26 15.82
N LYS A 105 11.05 -1.40 15.38
CA LYS A 105 12.49 -1.65 15.49
C LYS A 105 12.95 -1.80 16.93
N ALA A 106 12.45 -0.94 17.83
CA ALA A 106 12.77 -0.98 19.27
C ALA A 106 12.29 -2.28 19.95
N GLN A 107 11.27 -2.94 19.38
CA GLN A 107 10.81 -4.27 19.83
C GLN A 107 11.62 -5.44 19.22
N GLY A 108 12.64 -5.15 18.43
CA GLY A 108 13.44 -6.18 17.75
C GLY A 108 12.70 -6.87 16.61
N LEU A 109 11.60 -6.29 16.10
CA LEU A 109 10.89 -6.85 14.96
C LEU A 109 11.70 -6.62 13.68
N LYS A 110 11.65 -7.59 12.77
CA LYS A 110 12.05 -7.37 11.38
C LYS A 110 11.01 -6.49 10.69
N ILE A 111 11.46 -5.60 9.80
CA ILE A 111 10.58 -4.62 9.16
C ILE A 111 10.57 -4.82 7.66
N GLY A 112 9.38 -5.03 7.10
CA GLY A 112 9.16 -5.15 5.66
C GLY A 112 8.23 -4.07 5.13
N LEU A 113 8.34 -3.82 3.83
CA LEU A 113 7.41 -3.02 3.05
C LEU A 113 6.75 -3.91 1.99
N ALA A 114 5.42 -3.90 1.88
CA ALA A 114 4.66 -4.69 0.90
C ALA A 114 3.61 -3.80 0.22
N SER A 115 3.88 -3.37 -1.01
CA SER A 115 3.05 -2.39 -1.72
C SER A 115 2.66 -2.86 -3.12
N ALA A 116 1.56 -2.32 -3.65
CA ALA A 116 1.18 -2.44 -5.05
C ALA A 116 2.06 -1.61 -5.98
N SER A 117 2.73 -0.59 -5.45
CA SER A 117 3.59 0.33 -6.17
C SER A 117 4.89 -0.30 -6.67
N PRO A 118 5.49 0.21 -7.78
CA PRO A 118 6.73 -0.32 -8.33
C PRO A 118 7.91 -0.24 -7.36
N LEU A 119 8.79 -1.26 -7.41
CA LEU A 119 9.95 -1.34 -6.52
C LEU A 119 10.80 -0.06 -6.53
N ARG A 120 11.00 0.54 -7.71
CA ARG A 120 11.74 1.81 -7.85
C ARG A 120 11.12 2.98 -7.07
N MET A 121 9.78 2.99 -6.92
CA MET A 121 9.09 4.00 -6.12
C MET A 121 9.29 3.75 -4.64
N LEU A 122 9.19 2.48 -4.20
CA LEU A 122 9.45 2.09 -2.81
C LEU A 122 10.84 2.54 -2.35
N GLU A 123 11.87 2.18 -3.13
CA GLU A 123 13.27 2.57 -2.85
C GLU A 123 13.44 4.11 -2.79
N LYS A 124 12.83 4.82 -3.74
CA LYS A 124 12.92 6.27 -3.83
C LYS A 124 12.25 6.96 -2.64
N VAL A 125 11.04 6.54 -2.28
CA VAL A 125 10.29 7.08 -1.14
C VAL A 125 11.05 6.84 0.16
N LEU A 126 11.47 5.61 0.42
CA LEU A 126 12.19 5.29 1.66
C LEU A 126 13.52 6.05 1.76
N THR A 127 14.24 6.21 0.64
CA THR A 127 15.50 6.98 0.62
C THR A 127 15.22 8.47 0.86
N MET A 128 14.20 9.04 0.22
CA MET A 128 13.82 10.45 0.36
C MET A 128 13.49 10.83 1.80
N PHE A 129 12.93 9.90 2.57
CA PHE A 129 12.58 10.11 3.97
C PHE A 129 13.59 9.52 4.95
N GLU A 130 14.76 9.05 4.49
CA GLU A 130 15.81 8.46 5.35
C GLU A 130 15.30 7.25 6.15
N LEU A 131 14.38 6.49 5.58
CA LEU A 131 13.79 5.30 6.18
C LEU A 131 14.35 4.00 5.58
N ARG A 132 15.08 4.04 4.46
CA ARG A 132 15.51 2.86 3.72
C ARG A 132 16.23 1.83 4.60
N ASP A 133 17.15 2.28 5.44
CA ASP A 133 17.95 1.42 6.32
C ASP A 133 17.16 0.83 7.50
N GLN A 134 15.93 1.27 7.71
CA GLN A 134 15.05 0.69 8.71
C GLN A 134 14.33 -0.57 8.20
N PHE A 135 14.24 -0.74 6.88
CA PHE A 135 13.52 -1.84 6.25
C PHE A 135 14.45 -2.98 5.85
N ASP A 136 14.21 -4.17 6.42
CA ASP A 136 14.99 -5.40 6.18
C ASP A 136 14.58 -6.05 4.84
N ALA A 137 13.35 -5.83 4.36
CA ALA A 137 12.85 -6.33 3.08
C ALA A 137 11.84 -5.39 2.42
N LEU A 138 11.87 -5.35 1.07
CA LEU A 138 10.87 -4.70 0.25
C LEU A 138 10.23 -5.73 -0.67
N ALA A 139 8.90 -5.69 -0.82
CA ALA A 139 8.15 -6.48 -1.77
C ALA A 139 7.19 -5.59 -2.54
N SER A 140 7.31 -5.59 -3.85
CA SER A 140 6.41 -4.91 -4.77
C SER A 140 5.52 -5.93 -5.47
N ALA A 141 4.27 -5.60 -5.68
CA ALA A 141 3.40 -6.41 -6.53
C ALA A 141 3.67 -6.21 -8.04
N GLU A 142 4.60 -5.30 -8.41
CA GLU A 142 5.06 -5.15 -9.78
C GLU A 142 5.63 -6.49 -10.30
N GLY A 143 5.11 -6.95 -11.41
CA GLY A 143 5.53 -8.24 -12.00
C GLY A 143 4.97 -9.49 -11.31
N LEU A 144 4.21 -9.38 -10.22
CA LEU A 144 3.51 -10.52 -9.66
C LEU A 144 2.25 -10.85 -10.48
N PRO A 145 1.89 -12.14 -10.61
CA PRO A 145 0.65 -12.55 -11.27
C PRO A 145 -0.59 -11.88 -10.66
N PHE A 146 -0.60 -11.70 -9.35
CA PHE A 146 -1.73 -11.15 -8.62
C PHE A 146 -1.29 -10.01 -7.68
N SER A 147 -2.07 -8.91 -7.70
CA SER A 147 -1.96 -7.80 -6.76
C SER A 147 -2.99 -7.95 -5.63
N LYS A 148 -2.93 -7.04 -4.62
CA LYS A 148 -3.96 -6.94 -3.58
C LYS A 148 -5.36 -6.90 -4.23
N PRO A 149 -6.36 -7.62 -3.73
CA PRO A 149 -6.44 -8.28 -2.42
C PRO A 149 -5.85 -9.70 -2.35
N HIS A 150 -5.14 -10.19 -3.38
CA HIS A 150 -4.42 -11.46 -3.29
C HIS A 150 -3.24 -11.33 -2.30
N PRO A 151 -2.97 -12.34 -1.45
CA PRO A 151 -1.98 -12.24 -0.37
C PRO A 151 -0.51 -12.28 -0.84
N GLN A 152 -0.24 -12.47 -2.12
CA GLN A 152 1.09 -12.83 -2.62
C GLN A 152 2.18 -11.85 -2.20
N VAL A 153 1.97 -10.53 -2.30
CA VAL A 153 2.97 -9.53 -1.94
C VAL A 153 3.35 -9.59 -0.45
N TYR A 154 2.38 -9.88 0.41
CA TYR A 154 2.61 -10.06 1.85
C TYR A 154 3.36 -11.36 2.14
N LEU A 155 2.99 -12.46 1.49
CA LEU A 155 3.69 -13.75 1.62
C LEU A 155 5.14 -13.65 1.15
N GLU A 156 5.39 -12.95 0.04
CA GLU A 156 6.76 -12.71 -0.44
C GLU A 156 7.57 -11.84 0.51
N CYS A 157 6.97 -10.78 1.05
CA CYS A 157 7.63 -9.94 2.04
C CYS A 157 8.02 -10.75 3.29
N ALA A 158 7.09 -11.54 3.84
CA ALA A 158 7.34 -12.40 4.98
C ALA A 158 8.46 -13.42 4.69
N ALA A 159 8.48 -14.03 3.50
CA ALA A 159 9.53 -14.96 3.08
C ALA A 159 10.90 -14.28 3.01
N ARG A 160 11.00 -13.06 2.46
CA ARG A 160 12.23 -12.27 2.41
C ARG A 160 12.74 -11.90 3.80
N LEU A 161 11.83 -11.67 4.75
CA LEU A 161 12.15 -11.45 6.16
C LEU A 161 12.55 -12.74 6.89
N GLY A 162 12.34 -13.92 6.29
CA GLY A 162 12.50 -15.21 6.96
C GLY A 162 11.53 -15.38 8.14
N ALA A 163 10.33 -14.81 8.05
CA ALA A 163 9.30 -14.86 9.07
C ALA A 163 8.10 -15.68 8.59
N SER A 164 7.49 -16.45 9.51
CA SER A 164 6.20 -17.08 9.21
C SER A 164 5.12 -16.00 9.15
N PRO A 165 4.23 -16.00 8.14
CA PRO A 165 3.14 -15.03 8.07
C PRO A 165 2.28 -14.98 9.35
N MET A 166 2.11 -16.11 10.03
CA MET A 166 1.36 -16.16 11.29
C MET A 166 2.04 -15.41 12.45
N HIS A 167 3.32 -15.08 12.31
CA HIS A 167 4.11 -14.29 13.26
C HIS A 167 4.42 -12.88 12.73
N CYS A 168 3.65 -12.43 11.73
CA CYS A 168 3.72 -11.08 11.19
C CYS A 168 2.49 -10.26 11.58
N VAL A 169 2.70 -8.96 11.77
CA VAL A 169 1.66 -7.95 11.80
C VAL A 169 1.79 -7.11 10.52
N ALA A 170 0.67 -6.91 9.82
CA ALA A 170 0.59 -6.02 8.67
C ALA A 170 -0.12 -4.72 9.09
N LEU A 171 0.38 -3.60 8.60
CA LEU A 171 -0.22 -2.28 8.75
C LEU A 171 -0.65 -1.80 7.36
N GLU A 172 -1.89 -1.36 7.24
CA GLU A 172 -2.57 -1.05 5.98
C GLU A 172 -3.53 0.13 6.11
N ASP A 173 -3.90 0.72 5.00
CA ASP A 173 -4.91 1.79 4.92
C ASP A 173 -6.18 1.32 4.19
N SER A 174 -6.03 0.39 3.23
CA SER A 174 -7.07 0.00 2.26
C SER A 174 -7.76 -1.31 2.61
N VAL A 175 -9.01 -1.47 2.12
CA VAL A 175 -9.75 -2.74 2.22
C VAL A 175 -9.05 -3.85 1.44
N ASN A 176 -8.53 -3.56 0.25
CA ASN A 176 -7.83 -4.54 -0.57
C ASN A 176 -6.56 -5.06 0.14
N GLY A 177 -5.79 -4.17 0.76
CA GLY A 177 -4.61 -4.56 1.51
C GLY A 177 -4.93 -5.28 2.81
N MET A 178 -5.97 -4.85 3.52
CA MET A 178 -6.45 -5.57 4.69
C MET A 178 -6.83 -7.02 4.34
N ILE A 179 -7.61 -7.21 3.27
CA ILE A 179 -8.00 -8.56 2.81
C ILE A 179 -6.76 -9.38 2.45
N ALA A 180 -5.78 -8.78 1.74
CA ALA A 180 -4.54 -9.45 1.38
C ALA A 180 -3.75 -9.90 2.62
N SER A 181 -3.59 -9.03 3.62
CA SER A 181 -2.90 -9.35 4.87
C SER A 181 -3.62 -10.44 5.69
N LYS A 182 -4.95 -10.39 5.76
CA LYS A 182 -5.76 -11.44 6.42
C LYS A 182 -5.70 -12.76 5.66
N ALA A 183 -5.74 -12.76 4.32
CA ALA A 183 -5.57 -13.95 3.50
C ALA A 183 -4.17 -14.56 3.66
N ALA A 184 -3.14 -13.74 3.90
CA ALA A 184 -1.80 -14.18 4.28
C ALA A 184 -1.73 -14.73 5.72
N ARG A 185 -2.84 -14.68 6.49
CA ARG A 185 -2.95 -15.11 7.89
C ARG A 185 -2.13 -14.26 8.87
N MET A 186 -1.87 -13.02 8.52
CA MET A 186 -1.19 -12.06 9.40
C MET A 186 -2.20 -11.42 10.38
N ARG A 187 -1.68 -10.84 11.48
CA ARG A 187 -2.41 -9.85 12.24
C ARG A 187 -2.53 -8.61 11.37
N SER A 188 -3.72 -8.01 11.27
CA SER A 188 -3.99 -6.86 10.42
C SER A 188 -4.39 -5.66 11.27
N ILE A 189 -3.61 -4.58 11.16
CA ILE A 189 -3.92 -3.26 11.71
C ILE A 189 -4.25 -2.35 10.55
N VAL A 190 -5.40 -1.66 10.61
CA VAL A 190 -5.78 -0.73 9.54
C VAL A 190 -5.84 0.70 10.05
N VAL A 191 -5.37 1.62 9.21
CA VAL A 191 -5.35 3.06 9.43
C VAL A 191 -5.98 3.71 8.20
N PRO A 192 -7.28 3.54 7.97
CA PRO A 192 -7.93 4.06 6.77
C PRO A 192 -8.01 5.59 6.80
N GLU A 193 -7.96 6.21 5.63
CA GLU A 193 -8.29 7.62 5.49
C GLU A 193 -9.65 7.96 6.12
N ALA A 194 -9.81 9.20 6.58
CA ALA A 194 -11.01 9.63 7.30
C ALA A 194 -12.30 9.40 6.50
N GLU A 195 -12.26 9.63 5.19
CA GLU A 195 -13.40 9.47 4.29
C GLU A 195 -13.82 8.00 4.16
N ASN A 196 -12.85 7.09 4.12
CA ASN A 196 -13.04 5.64 3.97
C ASN A 196 -13.22 4.92 5.31
N SER A 197 -13.00 5.61 6.44
CA SER A 197 -12.98 4.99 7.77
C SER A 197 -14.29 4.33 8.19
N ARG A 198 -15.42 4.68 7.57
CA ARG A 198 -16.73 4.10 7.87
C ARG A 198 -17.08 2.86 7.07
N ASP A 199 -16.18 2.41 6.17
CA ASP A 199 -16.43 1.21 5.40
C ASP A 199 -16.60 -0.01 6.34
N PRO A 200 -17.74 -0.71 6.26
CA PRO A 200 -18.05 -1.83 7.16
C PRO A 200 -17.09 -3.01 6.97
N ARG A 201 -16.41 -3.12 5.83
CA ARG A 201 -15.44 -4.19 5.55
C ARG A 201 -14.26 -4.18 6.51
N PHE A 202 -13.88 -3.01 7.07
CA PHE A 202 -12.80 -2.91 8.04
C PHE A 202 -13.05 -3.66 9.37
N VAL A 203 -14.25 -4.17 9.59
CA VAL A 203 -14.54 -5.09 10.73
C VAL A 203 -13.69 -6.36 10.71
N LEU A 204 -13.12 -6.72 9.56
CA LEU A 204 -12.24 -7.88 9.42
C LEU A 204 -10.82 -7.66 9.97
N ALA A 205 -10.42 -6.41 10.19
CA ALA A 205 -9.13 -6.08 10.80
C ALA A 205 -9.10 -6.50 12.27
N ASP A 206 -7.91 -6.84 12.79
CA ASP A 206 -7.73 -7.13 14.22
C ASP A 206 -7.70 -5.85 15.05
N VAL A 207 -7.23 -4.74 14.46
CA VAL A 207 -7.20 -3.40 15.05
C VAL A 207 -7.50 -2.37 13.97
N LYS A 208 -8.24 -1.32 14.34
CA LYS A 208 -8.48 -0.16 13.49
C LYS A 208 -8.09 1.10 14.26
N LEU A 209 -7.22 1.90 13.68
CA LEU A 209 -6.71 3.16 14.23
C LEU A 209 -7.17 4.33 13.36
N ALA A 210 -7.19 5.52 13.94
CA ALA A 210 -7.47 6.75 13.21
C ALA A 210 -6.20 7.32 12.53
N THR A 211 -5.02 7.07 13.09
CA THR A 211 -3.71 7.54 12.61
C THR A 211 -2.62 6.62 13.16
N LEU A 212 -1.46 6.55 12.48
CA LEU A 212 -0.28 5.84 12.99
C LEU A 212 0.24 6.43 14.31
N GLU A 213 -0.02 7.70 14.62
CA GLU A 213 0.34 8.32 15.90
C GLU A 213 -0.33 7.64 17.09
N SER A 214 -1.49 7.02 16.89
CA SER A 214 -2.22 6.31 17.94
C SER A 214 -1.80 4.84 18.11
N LEU A 215 -0.84 4.35 17.30
CA LEU A 215 -0.34 2.99 17.39
C LEU A 215 0.32 2.72 18.74
N THR A 216 -0.04 1.61 19.37
CA THR A 216 0.55 1.17 20.63
C THR A 216 1.23 -0.19 20.50
N LEU A 217 2.09 -0.53 21.47
CA LEU A 217 2.70 -1.87 21.55
C LEU A 217 1.66 -2.98 21.71
N SER A 218 0.55 -2.71 22.39
CA SER A 218 -0.54 -3.65 22.52
C SER A 218 -1.22 -3.94 21.18
N ASP A 219 -1.33 -2.93 20.32
CA ASP A 219 -1.89 -3.11 18.98
C ASP A 219 -0.98 -3.98 18.10
N LEU A 220 0.32 -3.80 18.21
CA LEU A 220 1.31 -4.59 17.46
C LEU A 220 1.37 -6.04 17.92
N LEU A 221 1.42 -6.26 19.24
CA LEU A 221 1.75 -7.56 19.80
C LEU A 221 0.52 -8.41 20.20
N GLY A 222 -0.67 -7.81 20.30
CA GLY A 222 -1.95 -8.47 20.59
C GLY A 222 -2.26 -8.64 22.06
#